data_f9d80668e84ab8bc9450a8f20ab53e5c
#
_entry.id   f9d80668e84ab8bc9450a8f20ab53e5c
#
_cell.length_a   1.000
_cell.length_b   1.000
_cell.length_c   1.000
_cell.angle_alpha   90.00
_cell.angle_beta   90.00
_cell.angle_gamma   90.00
#
_symmetry.space_group_name_H-M   'P 1'
#
loop_
_entity.id
_entity.type
_entity.pdbx_description
1 polymer ?
#
loop_
_entity_poly.entity_id
_entity_poly.type
_entity_poly.pdbx_seq_one_letter_code
_entity_poly.pdbx_strand_id
1 'polypeptide(L)'
;MKIYKAAIIGLGPSGLAVNKIIYGNTKDEIIAFENSDISNRDNFFGFWLTDWMKPFETIIEKKWNKWTIGDAKTHITHTSNHKPYCVISFKKWQNYCLDTQNNLKLENKQVQEYFPFKDYFKIITADKKEFYAEKIYDSRSVKEKNGELTQNFFGINIETADHTFDEKKLTLMHFTQESDILHFIYILPFSHNRALVESTVFSKNVFDEIWFRKKINDYLKLNNINNFKERGREKGVIPMFFSDVAKPLNNNIVNIGIRGGACKPSTGYVFSFLIKQIQLMKNSNKHHVVVHKFIERKMDKIFINFLKNNKESGKSFIKLAANLNGDEFQSFMMGESSFLTKLKIVKTMPKIPFIKEIFN
;
A
#
# COMPACT_ATOMS: atom_id res chain seq x y z
N MET A 1 -13.67 11.35 35.06
CA MET A 1 -13.14 11.52 33.67
C MET A 1 -12.12 10.44 33.44
N LYS A 2 -12.28 9.61 32.41
CA LYS A 2 -11.33 8.54 32.07
C LYS A 2 -10.33 9.06 31.04
N ILE A 3 -9.03 8.89 31.29
CA ILE A 3 -7.94 9.24 30.38
C ILE A 3 -7.34 7.94 29.86
N TYR A 4 -7.30 7.77 28.54
CA TYR A 4 -6.69 6.61 27.87
C TYR A 4 -5.20 6.86 27.66
N LYS A 5 -4.39 5.79 27.66
CA LYS A 5 -2.95 5.86 27.36
C LYS A 5 -2.70 6.36 25.93
N ALA A 6 -3.54 5.96 25.01
CA ALA A 6 -3.50 6.44 23.63
C ALA A 6 -4.88 6.41 22.98
N ALA A 7 -5.06 7.31 22.03
CA ALA A 7 -6.18 7.29 21.09
C ALA A 7 -5.65 7.02 19.66
N ILE A 8 -6.27 6.07 18.97
CA ILE A 8 -6.00 5.73 17.59
C ILE A 8 -7.15 6.25 16.73
N ILE A 9 -6.88 7.18 15.81
CA ILE A 9 -7.88 7.76 14.92
C ILE A 9 -7.76 7.09 13.55
N GLY A 10 -8.77 6.26 13.22
CA GLY A 10 -8.78 5.34 12.09
C GLY A 10 -8.16 3.98 12.45
N LEU A 11 -8.98 2.92 12.43
CA LEU A 11 -8.56 1.55 12.69
C LEU A 11 -8.38 0.74 11.39
N GLY A 12 -7.83 1.41 10.37
CA GLY A 12 -7.31 0.77 9.17
C GLY A 12 -5.99 0.04 9.45
N PRO A 13 -5.27 -0.41 8.40
CA PRO A 13 -4.04 -1.20 8.58
C PRO A 13 -3.00 -0.57 9.50
N SER A 14 -2.86 0.78 9.46
CA SER A 14 -1.89 1.52 10.29
C SER A 14 -2.31 1.60 11.76
N GLY A 15 -3.59 1.87 12.02
CA GLY A 15 -4.11 1.91 13.40
C GLY A 15 -4.06 0.53 14.05
N LEU A 16 -4.41 -0.51 13.32
CA LEU A 16 -4.27 -1.91 13.74
C LEU A 16 -2.80 -2.24 14.05
N ALA A 17 -1.85 -1.79 13.23
CA ALA A 17 -0.42 -1.98 13.48
C ALA A 17 0.03 -1.31 14.78
N VAL A 18 -0.44 -0.11 15.08
CA VAL A 18 -0.15 0.57 16.37
C VAL A 18 -0.66 -0.25 17.53
N ASN A 19 -1.93 -0.70 17.46
CA ASN A 19 -2.51 -1.54 18.50
C ASN A 19 -1.66 -2.79 18.77
N LYS A 20 -1.29 -3.55 17.71
CA LYS A 20 -0.53 -4.80 17.87
C LYS A 20 0.94 -4.58 18.23
N ILE A 21 1.63 -3.72 17.49
CA ILE A 21 3.09 -3.62 17.57
C ILE A 21 3.51 -2.79 18.80
N ILE A 22 2.85 -1.68 19.07
CA ILE A 22 3.23 -0.79 20.19
C ILE A 22 2.61 -1.28 21.50
N TYR A 23 1.33 -1.55 21.50
CA TYR A 23 0.57 -1.80 22.72
C TYR A 23 0.17 -3.28 22.94
N GLY A 24 0.37 -4.15 21.97
CA GLY A 24 -0.17 -5.53 21.98
C GLY A 24 0.24 -6.38 23.19
N ASN A 25 1.37 -6.08 23.83
CA ASN A 25 1.88 -6.78 25.03
C ASN A 25 1.84 -5.91 26.30
N THR A 26 1.04 -4.84 26.31
CA THR A 26 0.85 -3.98 27.49
C THR A 26 -0.54 -4.22 28.09
N LYS A 27 -0.76 -3.73 29.30
CA LYS A 27 -2.10 -3.70 29.93
C LYS A 27 -2.73 -2.31 29.82
N ASP A 28 -2.19 -1.45 28.94
CA ASP A 28 -2.66 -0.09 28.77
C ASP A 28 -4.10 -0.06 28.27
N GLU A 29 -4.86 0.89 28.77
CA GLU A 29 -6.19 1.19 28.24
C GLU A 29 -6.07 2.13 27.04
N ILE A 30 -6.49 1.66 25.88
CA ILE A 30 -6.42 2.37 24.61
C ILE A 30 -7.82 2.57 24.05
N ILE A 31 -8.04 3.67 23.35
CA ILE A 31 -9.28 3.91 22.62
C ILE A 31 -8.99 4.05 21.14
N ALA A 32 -9.78 3.40 20.29
CA ALA A 32 -9.72 3.56 18.85
C ALA A 32 -11.05 4.06 18.29
N PHE A 33 -10.97 4.95 17.32
CA PHE A 33 -12.11 5.52 16.62
C PHE A 33 -12.09 5.07 15.15
N GLU A 34 -13.18 4.46 14.70
CA GLU A 34 -13.38 4.09 13.30
C GLU A 34 -14.81 4.43 12.91
N ASN A 35 -15.00 5.14 11.80
CA ASN A 35 -16.32 5.59 11.37
C ASN A 35 -16.97 4.68 10.33
N SER A 36 -16.27 3.65 9.88
CA SER A 36 -16.74 2.69 8.88
C SER A 36 -16.78 1.30 9.47
N ASP A 37 -17.65 0.47 8.93
CA ASP A 37 -17.63 -0.97 9.23
C ASP A 37 -16.37 -1.59 8.60
N ILE A 38 -15.45 -2.02 9.47
CA ILE A 38 -14.22 -2.70 9.06
C ILE A 38 -14.37 -4.21 8.95
N SER A 39 -15.50 -4.79 9.38
CA SER A 39 -15.71 -6.24 9.39
C SER A 39 -15.86 -6.85 8.00
N ASN A 40 -16.31 -6.05 7.03
CA ASN A 40 -16.66 -6.47 5.68
C ASN A 40 -15.64 -6.01 4.61
N ARG A 41 -14.40 -5.69 5.00
CA ARG A 41 -13.35 -5.31 4.04
C ARG A 41 -12.66 -6.54 3.49
N ASP A 42 -12.76 -6.75 2.17
CA ASP A 42 -12.16 -7.89 1.45
C ASP A 42 -10.82 -7.53 0.77
N ASN A 43 -10.17 -6.45 1.17
CA ASN A 43 -8.92 -6.01 0.57
C ASN A 43 -7.76 -6.96 0.86
N PHE A 44 -6.88 -7.10 -0.13
CA PHE A 44 -5.61 -7.78 0.01
C PHE A 44 -4.44 -6.79 0.03
N PHE A 45 -3.42 -7.10 0.81
CA PHE A 45 -2.17 -6.35 0.87
C PHE A 45 -1.06 -7.17 0.25
N GLY A 46 -0.65 -6.77 -0.95
CA GLY A 46 0.49 -7.35 -1.64
C GLY A 46 1.82 -6.70 -1.22
N PHE A 47 2.86 -7.50 -0.97
CA PHE A 47 4.18 -7.01 -0.58
C PHE A 47 5.27 -8.07 -0.81
N TRP A 48 6.55 -7.65 -0.91
CA TRP A 48 7.66 -8.59 -0.82
C TRP A 48 8.03 -8.87 0.64
N LEU A 49 8.40 -10.13 0.93
CA LEU A 49 8.80 -10.56 2.27
C LEU A 49 10.18 -9.98 2.64
N THR A 50 10.18 -8.74 3.07
CA THR A 50 11.34 -8.04 3.61
C THR A 50 11.60 -8.43 5.07
N ASP A 51 12.77 -8.10 5.61
CA ASP A 51 13.14 -8.50 6.99
C ASP A 51 12.15 -7.96 8.04
N TRP A 52 11.63 -6.75 7.86
CA TRP A 52 10.65 -6.19 8.78
C TRP A 52 9.25 -6.81 8.65
N MET A 53 8.99 -7.60 7.59
CA MET A 53 7.73 -8.35 7.41
C MET A 53 7.81 -9.78 7.92
N LYS A 54 9.00 -10.33 8.15
CA LYS A 54 9.19 -11.70 8.69
C LYS A 54 8.40 -12.00 9.97
N PRO A 55 8.27 -11.08 10.95
CA PRO A 55 7.47 -11.34 12.15
C PRO A 55 5.98 -11.65 11.88
N PHE A 56 5.48 -11.35 10.68
CA PHE A 56 4.10 -11.56 10.28
C PHE A 56 3.94 -12.71 9.27
N GLU A 57 4.98 -13.54 9.11
CA GLU A 57 5.00 -14.61 8.11
C GLU A 57 3.92 -15.66 8.34
N THR A 58 3.52 -15.89 9.59
CA THR A 58 2.49 -16.88 9.98
C THR A 58 1.08 -16.53 9.50
N ILE A 59 0.81 -15.26 9.19
CA ILE A 59 -0.49 -14.80 8.69
C ILE A 59 -0.53 -14.56 7.18
N ILE A 60 0.55 -14.85 6.46
CA ILE A 60 0.58 -14.78 5.01
C ILE A 60 -0.36 -15.83 4.42
N GLU A 61 -1.19 -15.43 3.45
CA GLU A 61 -2.13 -16.33 2.78
C GLU A 61 -1.50 -17.10 1.63
N LYS A 62 -0.70 -16.41 0.82
CA LYS A 62 -0.03 -17.00 -0.33
C LYS A 62 1.32 -16.32 -0.55
N LYS A 63 2.27 -17.09 -1.08
CA LYS A 63 3.61 -16.64 -1.48
C LYS A 63 3.89 -17.08 -2.91
N TRP A 64 4.52 -16.19 -3.68
CA TRP A 64 4.98 -16.49 -5.05
C TRP A 64 6.46 -16.13 -5.19
N ASN A 65 7.24 -17.10 -5.60
CA ASN A 65 8.65 -16.89 -5.95
C ASN A 65 8.84 -16.37 -7.37
N LYS A 66 7.77 -16.43 -8.20
CA LYS A 66 7.80 -16.02 -9.61
C LYS A 66 6.71 -14.99 -9.89
N TRP A 67 7.07 -13.97 -10.66
CA TRP A 67 6.13 -12.98 -11.16
C TRP A 67 6.46 -12.55 -12.58
N THR A 68 5.44 -12.08 -13.30
CA THR A 68 5.58 -11.56 -14.65
C THR A 68 5.31 -10.07 -14.72
N ILE A 69 6.06 -9.41 -15.60
CA ILE A 69 5.88 -8.01 -16.00
C ILE A 69 5.93 -7.97 -17.51
N GLY A 70 4.99 -7.29 -18.16
CA GLY A 70 4.99 -7.24 -19.61
C GLY A 70 3.75 -6.61 -20.21
N ASP A 71 3.53 -6.89 -21.47
CA ASP A 71 2.35 -6.51 -22.26
C ASP A 71 1.92 -7.69 -23.14
N ALA A 72 1.02 -7.47 -24.10
CA ALA A 72 0.57 -8.50 -25.03
C ALA A 72 1.69 -9.11 -25.90
N LYS A 73 2.84 -8.43 -26.04
CA LYS A 73 3.95 -8.84 -26.91
C LYS A 73 5.18 -9.32 -26.14
N THR A 74 5.40 -8.79 -24.95
CA THR A 74 6.62 -8.99 -24.17
C THR A 74 6.27 -9.46 -22.77
N HIS A 75 6.86 -10.56 -22.31
CA HIS A 75 6.68 -11.10 -20.98
C HIS A 75 8.04 -11.36 -20.34
N ILE A 76 8.34 -10.63 -19.26
CA ILE A 76 9.53 -10.83 -18.45
C ILE A 76 9.12 -11.59 -17.20
N THR A 77 9.72 -12.74 -16.98
CA THR A 77 9.50 -13.51 -15.74
C THR A 77 10.68 -13.33 -14.82
N HIS A 78 10.41 -12.88 -13.62
CA HIS A 78 11.37 -12.80 -12.53
C HIS A 78 11.17 -13.94 -11.54
N THR A 79 12.26 -14.28 -10.86
CA THR A 79 12.25 -15.24 -9.75
C THR A 79 13.08 -14.68 -8.60
N SER A 80 12.58 -14.80 -7.36
CA SER A 80 13.35 -14.59 -6.15
C SER A 80 13.02 -15.69 -5.16
N ASN A 81 14.04 -16.40 -4.70
CA ASN A 81 13.88 -17.45 -3.69
C ASN A 81 14.03 -16.92 -2.26
N HIS A 82 14.59 -15.72 -2.11
CA HIS A 82 14.88 -15.13 -0.80
C HIS A 82 13.79 -14.18 -0.31
N LYS A 83 13.16 -13.46 -1.24
CA LYS A 83 12.14 -12.45 -0.94
C LYS A 83 10.92 -12.66 -1.85
N PRO A 84 10.09 -13.67 -1.59
CA PRO A 84 8.89 -13.91 -2.38
C PRO A 84 7.91 -12.75 -2.29
N TYR A 85 7.07 -12.61 -3.29
CA TYR A 85 5.90 -11.76 -3.22
C TYR A 85 4.83 -12.45 -2.38
N CYS A 86 4.21 -11.73 -1.46
CA CYS A 86 3.30 -12.25 -0.47
C CYS A 86 2.00 -11.45 -0.44
N VAL A 87 0.96 -12.06 0.08
CA VAL A 87 -0.32 -11.41 0.31
C VAL A 87 -0.89 -11.78 1.68
N ILE A 88 -1.53 -10.78 2.32
CA ILE A 88 -2.32 -10.92 3.56
C ILE A 88 -3.67 -10.25 3.29
N SER A 89 -4.79 -10.89 3.65
CA SER A 89 -6.09 -10.22 3.62
C SER A 89 -6.25 -9.27 4.80
N PHE A 90 -7.06 -8.22 4.61
CA PHE A 90 -7.41 -7.30 5.68
C PHE A 90 -7.98 -8.05 6.91
N LYS A 91 -8.83 -9.03 6.68
CA LYS A 91 -9.45 -9.82 7.74
C LYS A 91 -8.43 -10.57 8.60
N LYS A 92 -7.44 -11.25 7.98
CA LYS A 92 -6.35 -11.89 8.73
C LYS A 92 -5.51 -10.89 9.50
N TRP A 93 -5.18 -9.76 8.87
CA TRP A 93 -4.45 -8.68 9.53
C TRP A 93 -5.21 -8.13 10.72
N GLN A 94 -6.51 -7.86 10.56
CA GLN A 94 -7.39 -7.38 11.63
C GLN A 94 -7.44 -8.35 12.80
N ASN A 95 -7.73 -9.63 12.55
CA ASN A 95 -7.81 -10.65 13.60
C ASN A 95 -6.49 -10.76 14.36
N TYR A 96 -5.36 -10.82 13.66
CA TYR A 96 -4.03 -10.84 14.26
C TYR A 96 -3.74 -9.61 15.12
N CYS A 97 -4.14 -8.43 14.66
CA CYS A 97 -3.89 -7.20 15.38
C CYS A 97 -4.82 -6.97 16.57
N LEU A 98 -6.00 -7.55 16.58
CA LEU A 98 -6.94 -7.48 17.70
C LEU A 98 -6.68 -8.54 18.77
N ASP A 99 -5.93 -9.58 18.45
CA ASP A 99 -5.43 -10.55 19.42
C ASP A 99 -4.28 -9.92 20.24
N THR A 100 -4.63 -9.19 21.30
CA THR A 100 -3.72 -8.41 22.15
C THR A 100 -4.04 -8.59 23.63
N GLN A 101 -3.09 -8.20 24.48
CA GLN A 101 -3.25 -8.20 25.96
C GLN A 101 -3.71 -6.83 26.49
N ASN A 102 -3.77 -5.81 25.65
CA ASN A 102 -4.23 -4.48 26.07
C ASN A 102 -5.76 -4.42 26.21
N ASN A 103 -6.23 -3.34 26.85
CA ASN A 103 -7.66 -3.06 26.99
C ASN A 103 -8.09 -2.05 25.91
N LEU A 104 -8.27 -2.54 24.67
CA LEU A 104 -8.72 -1.71 23.56
C LEU A 104 -10.24 -1.46 23.64
N LYS A 105 -10.63 -0.21 23.75
CA LYS A 105 -12.01 0.24 23.56
C LYS A 105 -12.20 0.71 22.12
N LEU A 106 -13.14 0.12 21.41
CA LEU A 106 -13.52 0.57 20.07
C LEU A 106 -14.76 1.47 20.14
N GLU A 107 -14.66 2.65 19.55
CA GLU A 107 -15.76 3.58 19.33
C GLU A 107 -16.03 3.70 17.82
N ASN A 108 -17.23 3.29 17.41
CA ASN A 108 -17.69 3.47 16.04
C ASN A 108 -18.17 4.91 15.83
N LYS A 109 -17.19 5.84 15.77
CA LYS A 109 -17.43 7.27 15.72
C LYS A 109 -16.39 7.97 14.86
N GLN A 110 -16.82 9.01 14.17
CA GLN A 110 -15.91 9.93 13.48
C GLN A 110 -15.35 10.96 14.48
N VAL A 111 -14.03 11.04 14.57
CA VAL A 111 -13.36 12.13 15.26
C VAL A 111 -13.43 13.40 14.41
N GLN A 112 -14.05 14.44 14.95
CA GLN A 112 -14.13 15.75 14.31
C GLN A 112 -12.82 16.52 14.50
N GLU A 113 -12.41 16.68 15.79
CA GLU A 113 -11.22 17.41 16.16
C GLU A 113 -10.59 16.87 17.44
N TYR A 114 -9.36 17.26 17.68
CA TYR A 114 -8.66 17.05 18.96
C TYR A 114 -7.69 18.20 19.22
N PHE A 115 -7.47 18.54 20.46
CA PHE A 115 -6.57 19.61 20.87
C PHE A 115 -5.96 19.33 22.26
N PRO A 116 -4.81 19.95 22.57
CA PRO A 116 -4.19 19.84 23.89
C PRO A 116 -5.14 20.36 24.99
N PHE A 117 -5.22 19.63 26.08
CA PHE A 117 -5.99 19.99 27.26
C PHE A 117 -5.25 19.52 28.51
N LYS A 118 -4.58 20.43 29.25
CA LYS A 118 -3.64 20.11 30.33
C LYS A 118 -2.52 19.15 29.80
N ASP A 119 -2.28 18.05 30.49
CA ASP A 119 -1.23 17.08 30.14
C ASP A 119 -1.71 15.97 29.17
N TYR A 120 -2.92 16.10 28.59
CA TYR A 120 -3.55 15.15 27.69
C TYR A 120 -4.26 15.87 26.54
N PHE A 121 -4.91 15.12 25.68
CA PHE A 121 -5.71 15.65 24.56
C PHE A 121 -7.18 15.42 24.83
N LYS A 122 -7.98 16.44 24.56
CA LYS A 122 -9.43 16.33 24.43
C LYS A 122 -9.76 15.99 22.97
N ILE A 123 -10.57 14.97 22.78
CA ILE A 123 -10.99 14.44 21.48
C ILE A 123 -12.50 14.63 21.40
N ILE A 124 -12.98 15.26 20.32
CA ILE A 124 -14.40 15.52 20.09
C ILE A 124 -14.84 14.73 18.87
N THR A 125 -15.85 13.93 19.02
CA THR A 125 -16.49 13.17 17.92
C THR A 125 -17.60 13.97 17.24
N ALA A 126 -18.02 13.56 16.05
CA ALA A 126 -19.06 14.24 15.28
C ALA A 126 -20.41 14.32 16.02
N ASP A 127 -20.72 13.37 16.90
CA ASP A 127 -21.87 13.37 17.81
C ASP A 127 -21.63 14.15 19.11
N LYS A 128 -20.59 14.99 19.16
CA LYS A 128 -20.21 15.89 20.28
C LYS A 128 -19.84 15.18 21.57
N LYS A 129 -19.53 13.89 21.55
CA LYS A 129 -18.98 13.20 22.71
C LYS A 129 -17.50 13.54 22.91
N GLU A 130 -17.08 13.57 24.17
CA GLU A 130 -15.74 13.93 24.59
C GLU A 130 -14.99 12.72 25.13
N PHE A 131 -13.75 12.59 24.70
CA PHE A 131 -12.82 11.55 25.16
C PHE A 131 -11.46 12.19 25.46
N TYR A 132 -10.63 11.51 26.25
CA TYR A 132 -9.36 12.05 26.67
C TYR A 132 -8.27 11.00 26.56
N ALA A 133 -7.09 11.38 26.03
CA ALA A 133 -5.95 10.48 25.89
C ALA A 133 -4.62 11.22 26.04
N GLU A 134 -3.60 10.54 26.55
CA GLU A 134 -2.25 11.11 26.70
C GLU A 134 -1.54 11.26 25.34
N LYS A 135 -1.90 10.43 24.37
CA LYS A 135 -1.26 10.37 23.05
C LYS A 135 -2.27 10.12 21.93
N ILE A 136 -2.03 10.74 20.78
CA ILE A 136 -2.86 10.58 19.58
C ILE A 136 -2.03 9.90 18.47
N TYR A 137 -2.58 8.85 17.86
CA TYR A 137 -2.11 8.30 16.59
C TYR A 137 -3.16 8.59 15.51
N ASP A 138 -2.80 9.43 14.54
CA ASP A 138 -3.72 9.86 13.48
C ASP A 138 -3.38 9.20 12.15
N SER A 139 -4.27 8.32 11.68
CA SER A 139 -4.16 7.62 10.38
C SER A 139 -5.18 8.11 9.36
N ARG A 140 -5.89 9.21 9.61
CA ARG A 140 -6.89 9.74 8.68
C ARG A 140 -6.28 9.99 7.30
N SER A 141 -7.09 9.83 6.26
CA SER A 141 -6.67 10.03 4.88
C SER A 141 -6.06 11.41 4.66
N VAL A 142 -5.11 11.49 3.75
CA VAL A 142 -4.55 12.74 3.23
C VAL A 142 -5.47 13.24 2.13
N LYS A 143 -5.71 14.55 2.10
CA LYS A 143 -6.48 15.16 1.01
C LYS A 143 -5.77 14.94 -0.32
N GLU A 144 -6.54 14.59 -1.33
CA GLU A 144 -6.05 14.54 -2.70
C GLU A 144 -5.55 15.93 -3.13
N LYS A 145 -4.50 15.94 -3.93
CA LYS A 145 -3.93 17.16 -4.49
C LYS A 145 -4.23 17.20 -5.99
N ASN A 146 -4.82 18.27 -6.44
CA ASN A 146 -5.09 18.49 -7.86
C ASN A 146 -3.78 18.39 -8.67
N GLY A 147 -3.82 17.61 -9.76
CA GLY A 147 -2.70 17.42 -10.66
C GLY A 147 -1.61 16.45 -10.18
N GLU A 148 -1.74 15.88 -8.99
CA GLU A 148 -0.87 14.81 -8.50
C GLU A 148 -1.34 13.44 -8.99
N LEU A 149 -0.40 12.48 -9.11
CA LEU A 149 -0.74 11.10 -9.46
C LEU A 149 -1.34 10.37 -8.28
N THR A 150 -2.32 9.52 -8.58
CA THR A 150 -2.83 8.51 -7.67
C THR A 150 -2.80 7.15 -8.36
N GLN A 151 -2.56 6.10 -7.60
CA GLN A 151 -2.83 4.74 -8.01
C GLN A 151 -4.28 4.44 -7.68
N ASN A 152 -5.10 4.29 -8.72
CA ASN A 152 -6.50 3.92 -8.60
C ASN A 152 -6.64 2.47 -9.02
N PHE A 153 -7.39 1.69 -8.30
CA PHE A 153 -7.61 0.30 -8.65
C PHE A 153 -8.98 -0.21 -8.25
N PHE A 154 -9.42 -1.19 -9.01
CA PHE A 154 -10.58 -2.02 -8.71
C PHE A 154 -10.25 -3.46 -9.09
N GLY A 155 -10.55 -4.40 -8.19
CA GLY A 155 -10.29 -5.82 -8.39
C GLY A 155 -11.52 -6.66 -8.05
N ILE A 156 -11.63 -7.80 -8.73
CA ILE A 156 -12.63 -8.83 -8.44
C ILE A 156 -11.96 -10.15 -8.11
N ASN A 157 -12.43 -10.80 -7.06
CA ASN A 157 -12.06 -12.18 -6.76
C ASN A 157 -12.94 -13.09 -7.60
N ILE A 158 -12.33 -13.87 -8.48
CA ILE A 158 -13.07 -14.77 -9.37
C ILE A 158 -12.75 -16.23 -9.08
N GLU A 159 -13.73 -17.08 -9.35
CA GLU A 159 -13.62 -18.53 -9.31
C GLU A 159 -14.14 -19.13 -10.62
N THR A 160 -13.30 -19.90 -11.30
CA THR A 160 -13.60 -20.59 -12.55
C THR A 160 -13.91 -22.07 -12.29
N ALA A 161 -14.61 -22.74 -13.22
CA ALA A 161 -14.86 -24.17 -13.12
C ALA A 161 -13.60 -25.01 -13.40
N ASP A 162 -12.76 -24.52 -14.31
CA ASP A 162 -11.60 -25.23 -14.83
C ASP A 162 -10.28 -24.69 -14.27
N HIS A 163 -9.19 -25.42 -14.52
CA HIS A 163 -7.82 -25.00 -14.21
C HIS A 163 -7.40 -23.86 -15.14
N THR A 164 -7.60 -22.64 -14.70
CA THR A 164 -7.41 -21.42 -15.47
C THR A 164 -6.08 -20.70 -15.14
N PHE A 165 -5.63 -20.77 -13.90
CA PHE A 165 -4.51 -19.99 -13.42
C PHE A 165 -3.28 -20.85 -13.08
N ASP A 166 -2.09 -20.32 -13.39
CA ASP A 166 -0.83 -20.85 -12.85
C ASP A 166 -0.65 -20.34 -11.41
N GLU A 167 -0.99 -21.15 -10.41
CA GLU A 167 -0.91 -20.76 -8.99
C GLU A 167 0.50 -20.52 -8.46
N LYS A 168 1.54 -20.86 -9.24
CA LYS A 168 2.96 -20.70 -8.86
C LYS A 168 3.56 -19.37 -9.35
N LYS A 169 2.83 -18.64 -10.18
CA LYS A 169 3.32 -17.43 -10.83
C LYS A 169 2.25 -16.35 -10.89
N LEU A 170 2.48 -15.23 -10.24
CA LEU A 170 1.59 -14.08 -10.31
C LEU A 170 1.89 -13.18 -11.52
N THR A 171 0.89 -12.43 -11.96
CA THR A 171 1.08 -11.32 -12.90
C THR A 171 1.16 -10.01 -12.12
N LEU A 172 2.38 -9.45 -12.01
CA LEU A 172 2.59 -8.23 -11.26
C LEU A 172 2.11 -6.99 -12.03
N MET A 173 2.40 -6.92 -13.32
CA MET A 173 1.97 -5.83 -14.19
C MET A 173 1.84 -6.34 -15.61
N HIS A 174 0.63 -6.48 -16.11
CA HIS A 174 0.35 -6.68 -17.52
C HIS A 174 -0.14 -5.36 -18.11
N PHE A 175 0.76 -4.58 -18.72
CA PHE A 175 0.45 -3.27 -19.27
C PHE A 175 -0.49 -3.39 -20.47
N THR A 176 -1.49 -2.53 -20.50
CA THR A 176 -2.39 -2.38 -21.65
C THR A 176 -2.01 -1.15 -22.48
N GLN A 177 -2.49 -1.08 -23.71
CA GLN A 177 -2.21 0.05 -24.61
C GLN A 177 -3.28 1.14 -24.42
N GLU A 178 -3.20 1.88 -23.32
CA GLU A 178 -4.02 3.07 -23.12
C GLU A 178 -3.23 4.32 -23.53
N SER A 179 -3.88 5.26 -24.22
CA SER A 179 -3.16 6.35 -24.91
C SER A 179 -2.50 7.37 -24.00
N ASP A 180 -3.04 7.64 -22.82
CA ASP A 180 -2.59 8.79 -22.01
C ASP A 180 -2.40 8.47 -20.52
N ILE A 181 -2.55 7.19 -20.13
CA ILE A 181 -2.45 6.75 -18.75
C ILE A 181 -1.61 5.46 -18.64
N LEU A 182 -0.97 5.26 -17.53
CA LEU A 182 -0.31 4.01 -17.22
C LEU A 182 -1.33 3.06 -16.61
N HIS A 183 -1.81 2.10 -17.40
CA HIS A 183 -2.78 1.09 -16.97
C HIS A 183 -2.19 -0.31 -17.09
N PHE A 184 -2.48 -1.16 -16.12
CA PHE A 184 -2.09 -2.56 -16.13
C PHE A 184 -3.10 -3.44 -15.38
N ILE A 185 -3.11 -4.72 -15.74
CA ILE A 185 -3.82 -5.77 -15.02
C ILE A 185 -2.85 -6.47 -14.07
N TYR A 186 -3.29 -6.66 -12.82
CA TYR A 186 -2.59 -7.37 -11.77
C TYR A 186 -3.38 -8.62 -11.40
N ILE A 187 -2.71 -9.79 -11.25
CA ILE A 187 -3.40 -11.05 -10.96
C ILE A 187 -2.67 -11.79 -9.87
N LEU A 188 -3.42 -12.12 -8.81
CA LEU A 188 -2.97 -12.99 -7.72
C LEU A 188 -3.68 -14.34 -7.78
N PRO A 189 -3.07 -15.38 -8.34
CA PRO A 189 -3.67 -16.70 -8.42
C PRO A 189 -3.54 -17.44 -7.09
N PHE A 190 -4.63 -17.55 -6.34
CA PHE A 190 -4.66 -18.26 -5.06
C PHE A 190 -4.64 -19.77 -5.24
N SER A 191 -5.28 -20.27 -6.31
CA SER A 191 -5.29 -21.66 -6.75
C SER A 191 -5.44 -21.74 -8.26
N HIS A 192 -5.53 -22.95 -8.81
CA HIS A 192 -5.74 -23.17 -10.25
C HIS A 192 -7.04 -22.55 -10.79
N ASN A 193 -8.04 -22.35 -9.93
CA ASN A 193 -9.37 -21.85 -10.30
C ASN A 193 -9.79 -20.58 -9.58
N ARG A 194 -8.94 -20.03 -8.70
CA ARG A 194 -9.25 -18.79 -7.96
C ARG A 194 -8.16 -17.75 -8.08
N ALA A 195 -8.54 -16.55 -8.43
CA ALA A 195 -7.62 -15.42 -8.49
C ALA A 195 -8.32 -14.09 -8.14
N LEU A 196 -7.54 -13.16 -7.59
CA LEU A 196 -7.85 -11.74 -7.69
C LEU A 196 -7.40 -11.25 -9.06
N VAL A 197 -8.28 -10.59 -9.79
CA VAL A 197 -7.96 -9.89 -11.04
C VAL A 197 -8.26 -8.41 -10.84
N GLU A 198 -7.23 -7.58 -10.87
CA GLU A 198 -7.31 -6.16 -10.58
C GLU A 198 -6.89 -5.33 -11.79
N SER A 199 -7.66 -4.30 -12.08
CA SER A 199 -7.34 -3.25 -13.03
C SER A 199 -6.81 -2.06 -12.25
N THR A 200 -5.58 -1.63 -12.56
CA THR A 200 -4.86 -0.57 -11.85
C THR A 200 -4.41 0.50 -12.81
N VAL A 201 -4.59 1.76 -12.43
CA VAL A 201 -4.18 2.91 -13.23
C VAL A 201 -3.41 3.92 -12.38
N PHE A 202 -2.32 4.46 -12.96
CA PHE A 202 -1.62 5.63 -12.44
C PHE A 202 -2.10 6.85 -13.21
N SER A 203 -2.87 7.71 -12.54
CA SER A 203 -3.53 8.84 -13.18
C SER A 203 -3.68 10.04 -12.25
N LYS A 204 -3.85 11.22 -12.83
CA LYS A 204 -4.26 12.45 -12.14
C LYS A 204 -5.77 12.47 -11.87
N ASN A 205 -6.53 11.61 -12.56
CA ASN A 205 -7.98 11.48 -12.44
C ASN A 205 -8.33 10.15 -11.78
N VAL A 206 -9.41 10.15 -11.01
CA VAL A 206 -10.00 8.93 -10.45
C VAL A 206 -11.03 8.39 -11.45
N PHE A 207 -10.96 7.09 -11.71
CA PHE A 207 -11.89 6.39 -12.61
C PHE A 207 -12.99 5.70 -11.80
N ASP A 208 -14.15 5.50 -12.41
CA ASP A 208 -15.27 4.81 -11.80
C ASP A 208 -15.15 3.26 -11.92
N GLU A 209 -15.96 2.56 -11.16
CA GLU A 209 -16.01 1.10 -11.16
C GLU A 209 -16.36 0.52 -12.53
N ILE A 210 -17.21 1.20 -13.31
CA ILE A 210 -17.66 0.74 -14.65
C ILE A 210 -16.48 0.67 -15.60
N TRP A 211 -15.62 1.70 -15.58
CA TRP A 211 -14.41 1.73 -16.39
C TRP A 211 -13.47 0.56 -16.05
N PHE A 212 -13.20 0.35 -14.76
CA PHE A 212 -12.32 -0.73 -14.31
C PHE A 212 -12.87 -2.12 -14.64
N ARG A 213 -14.18 -2.35 -14.42
CA ARG A 213 -14.84 -3.60 -14.77
C ARG A 213 -14.74 -3.91 -16.27
N LYS A 214 -14.91 -2.88 -17.09
CA LYS A 214 -14.71 -3.05 -18.54
C LYS A 214 -13.30 -3.54 -18.85
N LYS A 215 -12.26 -2.94 -18.27
CA LYS A 215 -10.86 -3.36 -18.48
C LYS A 215 -10.58 -4.78 -17.99
N ILE A 216 -11.12 -5.17 -16.85
CA ILE A 216 -11.03 -6.54 -16.35
C ILE A 216 -11.72 -7.51 -17.31
N ASN A 217 -12.94 -7.22 -17.72
CA ASN A 217 -13.71 -8.09 -18.64
C ASN A 217 -13.04 -8.21 -20.01
N ASP A 218 -12.53 -7.11 -20.55
CA ASP A 218 -11.77 -7.12 -21.82
C ASP A 218 -10.54 -8.05 -21.71
N TYR A 219 -9.78 -7.95 -20.61
CA TYR A 219 -8.64 -8.82 -20.36
C TYR A 219 -9.03 -10.29 -20.21
N LEU A 220 -10.05 -10.59 -19.40
CA LEU A 220 -10.53 -11.97 -19.19
C LEU A 220 -11.00 -12.60 -20.50
N LYS A 221 -11.76 -11.85 -21.30
CA LYS A 221 -12.24 -12.29 -22.60
C LYS A 221 -11.09 -12.57 -23.58
N LEU A 222 -10.08 -11.70 -23.63
CA LEU A 222 -8.88 -11.90 -24.46
C LEU A 222 -8.09 -13.15 -24.08
N ASN A 223 -8.18 -13.57 -22.81
CA ASN A 223 -7.52 -14.77 -22.30
C ASN A 223 -8.46 -15.98 -22.22
N ASN A 224 -9.63 -15.95 -22.92
CA ASN A 224 -10.63 -17.01 -22.94
C ASN A 224 -11.23 -17.40 -21.58
N ILE A 225 -11.21 -16.49 -20.60
CA ILE A 225 -11.81 -16.67 -19.30
C ILE A 225 -13.22 -16.06 -19.32
N ASN A 226 -14.20 -16.83 -19.80
CA ASN A 226 -15.56 -16.32 -20.02
C ASN A 226 -16.54 -16.74 -18.91
N ASN A 227 -16.28 -17.86 -18.24
CA ASN A 227 -17.18 -18.44 -17.24
C ASN A 227 -16.52 -18.41 -15.86
N PHE A 228 -16.95 -17.46 -15.01
CA PHE A 228 -16.47 -17.34 -13.64
C PHE A 228 -17.58 -16.85 -12.70
N LYS A 229 -17.40 -17.09 -11.41
CA LYS A 229 -18.21 -16.51 -10.33
C LYS A 229 -17.41 -15.44 -9.61
N GLU A 230 -17.97 -14.24 -9.46
CA GLU A 230 -17.41 -13.20 -8.59
C GLU A 230 -17.66 -13.58 -7.13
N ARG A 231 -16.60 -13.65 -6.31
CA ARG A 231 -16.63 -14.03 -4.90
C ARG A 231 -16.43 -12.86 -3.95
N GLY A 232 -15.89 -11.76 -4.44
CA GLY A 232 -15.63 -10.55 -3.68
C GLY A 232 -15.00 -9.49 -4.56
N ARG A 233 -14.85 -8.31 -4.01
CA ARG A 233 -14.27 -7.17 -4.72
C ARG A 233 -13.47 -6.28 -3.80
N GLU A 234 -12.49 -5.59 -4.36
CA GLU A 234 -11.74 -4.57 -3.68
C GLU A 234 -11.57 -3.32 -4.53
N LYS A 235 -11.34 -2.20 -3.89
CA LYS A 235 -11.01 -0.94 -4.57
C LYS A 235 -10.19 -0.04 -3.66
N GLY A 236 -9.44 0.86 -4.27
CA GLY A 236 -8.70 1.84 -3.51
C GLY A 236 -8.11 2.95 -4.38
N VAL A 237 -7.74 4.01 -3.67
CA VAL A 237 -7.00 5.15 -4.22
C VAL A 237 -5.80 5.38 -3.30
N ILE A 238 -4.59 5.25 -3.85
CA ILE A 238 -3.34 5.44 -3.12
C ILE A 238 -2.66 6.70 -3.67
N PRO A 239 -2.34 7.70 -2.84
CA PRO A 239 -1.63 8.88 -3.30
C PRO A 239 -0.20 8.52 -3.72
N MET A 240 0.20 8.93 -4.93
CA MET A 240 1.54 8.76 -5.47
C MET A 240 2.31 10.09 -5.39
N PHE A 241 2.26 10.72 -4.23
CA PHE A 241 2.97 11.97 -3.94
C PHE A 241 3.44 11.99 -2.48
N PHE A 242 4.41 12.84 -2.19
CA PHE A 242 4.84 13.03 -0.80
C PHE A 242 3.80 13.81 -0.02
N SER A 243 3.38 13.26 1.12
CA SER A 243 2.43 13.93 2.00
C SER A 243 3.02 15.24 2.55
N ASP A 244 2.29 16.34 2.39
CA ASP A 244 2.64 17.65 2.97
C ASP A 244 1.97 17.85 4.34
N VAL A 245 1.45 16.79 4.93
CA VAL A 245 0.90 16.89 6.28
C VAL A 245 2.03 17.33 7.21
N ALA A 246 1.88 18.52 7.76
CA ALA A 246 2.86 19.09 8.68
C ALA A 246 3.11 18.15 9.87
N LYS A 247 4.36 18.04 10.28
CA LYS A 247 4.69 17.33 11.50
C LYS A 247 4.01 18.07 12.65
N PRO A 248 3.26 17.38 13.50
CA PRO A 248 2.68 18.01 14.68
C PRO A 248 3.77 18.61 15.56
N LEU A 249 3.53 19.80 16.09
CA LEU A 249 4.46 20.45 17.02
C LEU A 249 4.55 19.70 18.36
N ASN A 250 3.44 19.09 18.76
CA ASN A 250 3.40 18.28 19.98
C ASN A 250 3.82 16.83 19.65
N ASN A 251 4.85 16.34 20.34
CA ASN A 251 5.38 15.00 20.17
C ASN A 251 4.39 13.87 20.50
N ASN A 252 3.36 14.15 21.29
CA ASN A 252 2.33 13.18 21.63
C ASN A 252 1.22 13.09 20.57
N ILE A 253 1.30 13.86 19.48
CA ILE A 253 0.48 13.68 18.28
C ILE A 253 1.36 13.04 17.21
N VAL A 254 0.97 11.86 16.72
CA VAL A 254 1.77 11.06 15.79
C VAL A 254 0.95 10.76 14.54
N ASN A 255 1.36 11.30 13.39
CA ASN A 255 0.82 10.91 12.09
C ASN A 255 1.38 9.54 11.70
N ILE A 256 0.52 8.60 11.30
CA ILE A 256 0.89 7.23 10.92
C ILE A 256 0.36 6.85 9.53
N GLY A 257 0.91 5.78 8.97
CA GLY A 257 0.52 5.29 7.65
C GLY A 257 0.84 6.30 6.55
N ILE A 258 -0.06 6.45 5.58
CA ILE A 258 0.09 7.40 4.46
C ILE A 258 0.24 8.82 4.99
N ARG A 259 -0.55 9.20 5.98
CA ARG A 259 -0.48 10.51 6.63
C ARG A 259 0.89 10.78 7.25
N GLY A 260 1.52 9.75 7.81
CA GLY A 260 2.88 9.78 8.37
C GLY A 260 4.00 9.53 7.36
N GLY A 261 3.71 9.52 6.05
CA GLY A 261 4.71 9.36 4.99
C GLY A 261 5.19 7.92 4.78
N ALA A 262 4.38 6.91 5.14
CA ALA A 262 4.75 5.50 4.95
C ALA A 262 4.63 5.06 3.48
N CYS A 263 3.80 5.71 2.65
CA CYS A 263 3.68 5.35 1.24
C CYS A 263 5.00 5.54 0.50
N LYS A 264 5.38 4.57 -0.35
CA LYS A 264 6.43 4.75 -1.35
C LYS A 264 5.80 5.35 -2.62
N PRO A 265 5.98 6.64 -2.88
CA PRO A 265 5.15 7.34 -3.85
C PRO A 265 5.33 6.85 -5.30
N SER A 266 6.53 6.35 -5.65
CA SER A 266 6.81 5.90 -7.03
C SER A 266 6.19 4.54 -7.39
N THR A 267 5.77 3.76 -6.40
CA THR A 267 5.29 2.39 -6.61
C THR A 267 3.94 2.10 -5.95
N GLY A 268 3.42 3.03 -5.14
CA GLY A 268 2.16 2.85 -4.42
C GLY A 268 2.21 1.83 -3.27
N TYR A 269 3.37 1.24 -2.95
CA TYR A 269 3.46 0.34 -1.81
C TYR A 269 3.29 1.09 -0.49
N VAL A 270 2.35 0.61 0.32
CA VAL A 270 2.01 1.21 1.63
C VAL A 270 2.15 0.19 2.76
N PHE A 271 1.55 -1.00 2.61
CA PHE A 271 1.34 -1.92 3.73
C PHE A 271 2.65 -2.32 4.43
N SER A 272 3.65 -2.80 3.71
CA SER A 272 4.93 -3.16 4.34
C SER A 272 5.67 -1.96 4.95
N PHE A 273 5.52 -0.78 4.34
CA PHE A 273 6.17 0.44 4.85
C PHE A 273 5.49 1.03 6.08
N LEU A 274 4.16 0.90 6.22
CA LEU A 274 3.50 1.28 7.47
C LEU A 274 3.93 0.38 8.63
N ILE A 275 4.11 -0.92 8.38
CA ILE A 275 4.66 -1.85 9.39
C ILE A 275 6.07 -1.41 9.79
N LYS A 276 6.95 -1.15 8.81
CA LYS A 276 8.30 -0.62 9.07
C LYS A 276 8.25 0.67 9.90
N GLN A 277 7.34 1.59 9.57
CA GLN A 277 7.17 2.84 10.30
C GLN A 277 6.86 2.60 11.78
N ILE A 278 5.87 1.75 12.07
CA ILE A 278 5.45 1.49 13.45
C ILE A 278 6.53 0.71 14.23
N GLN A 279 7.24 -0.23 13.60
CA GLN A 279 8.38 -0.90 14.23
C GLN A 279 9.52 0.07 14.55
N LEU A 280 9.85 1.00 13.63
CA LEU A 280 10.86 2.02 13.88
C LEU A 280 10.46 2.94 15.04
N MET A 281 9.19 3.33 15.13
CA MET A 281 8.67 4.13 16.25
C MET A 281 8.84 3.39 17.58
N LYS A 282 8.46 2.10 17.63
CA LYS A 282 8.61 1.27 18.82
C LYS A 282 10.06 1.14 19.24
N ASN A 283 10.95 0.78 18.31
CA ASN A 283 12.35 0.45 18.61
C ASN A 283 13.19 1.68 18.98
N SER A 284 12.92 2.83 18.36
CA SER A 284 13.67 4.07 18.62
C SER A 284 13.05 4.96 19.71
N ASN A 285 11.86 4.62 20.18
CA ASN A 285 11.02 5.47 21.04
C ASN A 285 10.83 6.89 20.47
N LYS A 286 10.84 7.02 19.14
CA LYS A 286 10.64 8.28 18.43
C LYS A 286 9.22 8.37 17.88
N HIS A 287 8.62 9.53 18.01
CA HIS A 287 7.26 9.78 17.53
C HIS A 287 7.21 10.04 16.01
N HIS A 288 8.30 10.52 15.44
CA HIS A 288 8.44 10.74 13.99
C HIS A 288 9.66 10.00 13.47
N VAL A 289 9.43 9.13 12.50
CA VAL A 289 10.47 8.33 11.86
C VAL A 289 10.44 8.53 10.35
N VAL A 290 11.63 8.52 9.73
CA VAL A 290 11.76 8.56 8.28
C VAL A 290 11.86 7.13 7.78
N VAL A 291 10.85 6.68 7.04
CA VAL A 291 10.77 5.31 6.51
C VAL A 291 11.65 5.13 5.27
N HIS A 292 11.65 6.15 4.40
CA HIS A 292 12.38 6.13 3.12
C HIS A 292 13.67 6.94 3.22
N LYS A 293 14.79 6.35 2.78
CA LYS A 293 16.09 7.03 2.76
C LYS A 293 16.07 8.25 1.82
N PHE A 294 16.92 9.23 2.08
CA PHE A 294 16.99 10.47 1.32
C PHE A 294 17.17 10.25 -0.19
N ILE A 295 18.10 9.36 -0.57
CA ILE A 295 18.37 9.04 -1.99
C ILE A 295 17.13 8.39 -2.64
N GLU A 296 16.46 7.47 -1.93
CA GLU A 296 15.23 6.83 -2.43
C GLU A 296 14.13 7.87 -2.68
N ARG A 297 13.96 8.81 -1.77
CA ARG A 297 12.99 9.91 -1.92
C ARG A 297 13.28 10.80 -3.14
N LYS A 298 14.56 11.09 -3.40
CA LYS A 298 14.96 11.82 -4.62
C LYS A 298 14.65 11.01 -5.88
N MET A 299 15.00 9.72 -5.90
CA MET A 299 14.67 8.84 -7.02
C MET A 299 13.15 8.74 -7.24
N ASP A 300 12.39 8.59 -6.15
CA ASP A 300 10.92 8.55 -6.22
C ASP A 300 10.35 9.85 -6.83
N LYS A 301 10.87 11.03 -6.44
CA LYS A 301 10.45 12.31 -7.01
C LYS A 301 10.68 12.35 -8.53
N ILE A 302 11.87 11.99 -8.97
CA ILE A 302 12.23 11.95 -10.41
C ILE A 302 11.30 10.97 -11.15
N PHE A 303 11.07 9.80 -10.55
CA PHE A 303 10.25 8.77 -11.18
C PHE A 303 8.77 9.16 -11.28
N ILE A 304 8.21 9.79 -10.26
CA ILE A 304 6.84 10.31 -10.28
C ILE A 304 6.68 11.37 -11.38
N ASN A 305 7.62 12.30 -11.47
CA ASN A 305 7.60 13.32 -12.51
C ASN A 305 7.71 12.71 -13.92
N PHE A 306 8.55 11.67 -14.06
CA PHE A 306 8.61 10.90 -15.31
C PHE A 306 7.26 10.27 -15.64
N LEU A 307 6.59 9.64 -14.68
CA LEU A 307 5.27 9.03 -14.86
C LEU A 307 4.19 10.06 -15.24
N LYS A 308 4.24 11.26 -14.67
CA LYS A 308 3.30 12.35 -14.97
C LYS A 308 3.39 12.87 -16.39
N ASN A 309 4.58 12.81 -16.99
CA ASN A 309 4.92 13.51 -18.21
C ASN A 309 5.24 12.58 -19.39
N ASN A 310 5.21 11.25 -19.18
CA ASN A 310 5.63 10.29 -20.22
C ASN A 310 4.54 9.26 -20.52
N LYS A 311 3.98 9.33 -21.73
CA LYS A 311 2.95 8.41 -22.25
C LYS A 311 3.44 6.97 -22.44
N GLU A 312 4.75 6.75 -22.54
CA GLU A 312 5.36 5.43 -22.77
C GLU A 312 5.93 4.82 -21.46
N SER A 313 5.38 5.20 -20.31
CA SER A 313 5.86 4.72 -19.01
C SER A 313 5.83 3.20 -18.88
N GLY A 314 4.80 2.53 -19.43
CA GLY A 314 4.70 1.06 -19.43
C GLY A 314 5.87 0.39 -20.17
N LYS A 315 6.25 0.88 -21.34
CA LYS A 315 7.42 0.37 -22.08
C LYS A 315 8.72 0.55 -21.29
N SER A 316 8.84 1.67 -20.58
CA SER A 316 9.99 1.93 -19.72
C SER A 316 10.05 0.98 -18.54
N PHE A 317 8.92 0.62 -17.93
CA PHE A 317 8.85 -0.41 -16.90
C PHE A 317 9.25 -1.80 -17.42
N ILE A 318 8.76 -2.20 -18.59
CA ILE A 318 9.13 -3.48 -19.23
C ILE A 318 10.64 -3.50 -19.49
N LYS A 319 11.20 -2.43 -20.04
CA LYS A 319 12.63 -2.30 -20.26
C LYS A 319 13.44 -2.37 -18.97
N LEU A 320 12.93 -1.73 -17.90
CA LEU A 320 13.55 -1.79 -16.58
C LEU A 320 13.52 -3.22 -16.05
N ALA A 321 12.39 -3.91 -16.12
CA ALA A 321 12.27 -5.30 -15.72
C ALA A 321 13.24 -6.20 -16.48
N ALA A 322 13.37 -6.03 -17.81
CA ALA A 322 14.28 -6.82 -18.64
C ALA A 322 15.78 -6.65 -18.28
N ASN A 323 16.16 -5.52 -17.69
CA ASN A 323 17.56 -5.22 -17.32
C ASN A 323 17.91 -5.54 -15.86
N LEU A 324 16.93 -5.93 -15.06
CA LEU A 324 17.11 -6.33 -13.66
C LEU A 324 16.78 -7.81 -13.48
N ASN A 325 17.50 -8.49 -12.62
CA ASN A 325 17.04 -9.79 -12.14
C ASN A 325 15.93 -9.62 -11.07
N GLY A 326 15.33 -10.74 -10.64
CA GLY A 326 14.21 -10.68 -9.69
C GLY A 326 14.56 -10.02 -8.36
N ASP A 327 15.74 -10.32 -7.80
CA ASP A 327 16.17 -9.73 -6.53
C ASP A 327 16.49 -8.23 -6.66
N GLU A 328 17.11 -7.82 -7.77
CA GLU A 328 17.35 -6.42 -8.09
C GLU A 328 16.04 -5.64 -8.28
N PHE A 329 15.09 -6.21 -9.01
CA PHE A 329 13.78 -5.60 -9.24
C PHE A 329 13.00 -5.45 -7.91
N GLN A 330 12.92 -6.52 -7.12
CA GLN A 330 12.29 -6.49 -5.81
C GLN A 330 12.92 -5.44 -4.91
N SER A 331 14.26 -5.38 -4.85
CA SER A 331 14.98 -4.40 -4.03
C SER A 331 14.71 -2.96 -4.46
N PHE A 332 14.54 -2.71 -5.76
CA PHE A 332 14.12 -1.42 -6.29
C PHE A 332 12.70 -1.05 -5.84
N MET A 333 11.76 -1.95 -6.00
CA MET A 333 10.37 -1.71 -5.59
C MET A 333 10.24 -1.43 -4.10
N MET A 334 11.13 -2.00 -3.27
CA MET A 334 11.13 -1.84 -1.81
C MET A 334 12.12 -0.77 -1.30
N GLY A 335 12.79 -0.01 -2.18
CA GLY A 335 13.74 1.04 -1.78
C GLY A 335 14.97 0.50 -1.04
N GLU A 336 15.39 -0.74 -1.35
CA GLU A 336 16.55 -1.40 -0.77
C GLU A 336 17.68 -1.65 -1.78
N SER A 337 17.58 -1.04 -2.98
CA SER A 337 18.56 -1.27 -4.06
C SER A 337 19.98 -0.94 -3.65
N SER A 338 20.91 -1.79 -4.08
CA SER A 338 22.33 -1.51 -4.01
C SER A 338 22.70 -0.31 -4.90
N PHE A 339 23.87 0.26 -4.68
CA PHE A 339 24.38 1.33 -5.55
C PHE A 339 24.51 0.86 -7.01
N LEU A 340 24.99 -0.34 -7.24
CA LEU A 340 25.11 -0.91 -8.59
C LEU A 340 23.73 -1.10 -9.26
N THR A 341 22.74 -1.57 -8.52
CA THR A 341 21.38 -1.69 -9.03
C THR A 341 20.81 -0.31 -9.41
N LYS A 342 21.04 0.72 -8.58
CA LYS A 342 20.64 2.11 -8.91
C LYS A 342 21.30 2.62 -10.19
N LEU A 343 22.58 2.34 -10.41
CA LEU A 343 23.25 2.68 -11.65
C LEU A 343 22.65 1.97 -12.88
N LYS A 344 22.31 0.68 -12.76
CA LYS A 344 21.60 -0.04 -13.83
C LYS A 344 20.25 0.61 -14.15
N ILE A 345 19.48 0.97 -13.13
CA ILE A 345 18.20 1.66 -13.28
C ILE A 345 18.37 2.97 -14.05
N VAL A 346 19.28 3.83 -13.60
CA VAL A 346 19.55 5.14 -14.25
C VAL A 346 20.00 4.97 -15.70
N LYS A 347 20.84 3.96 -15.99
CA LYS A 347 21.26 3.65 -17.37
C LYS A 347 20.12 3.16 -18.27
N THR A 348 19.16 2.46 -17.70
CA THR A 348 18.04 1.83 -18.43
C THR A 348 16.94 2.83 -18.76
N MET A 349 16.71 3.81 -17.89
CA MET A 349 15.63 4.77 -18.05
C MET A 349 15.94 5.79 -19.15
N PRO A 350 14.92 6.36 -19.84
CA PRO A 350 15.08 7.34 -20.88
C PRO A 350 15.84 8.58 -20.36
N LYS A 351 17.00 8.87 -20.95
CA LYS A 351 17.92 9.92 -20.44
C LYS A 351 17.29 11.32 -20.43
N ILE A 352 16.64 11.71 -21.54
CA ILE A 352 16.14 13.09 -21.69
C ILE A 352 15.04 13.43 -20.70
N PRO A 353 13.95 12.64 -20.52
CA PRO A 353 12.95 12.90 -19.49
C PRO A 353 13.55 12.91 -18.09
N PHE A 354 14.44 11.97 -17.77
CA PHE A 354 15.07 11.88 -16.44
C PHE A 354 16.00 13.05 -16.13
N ILE A 355 16.80 13.50 -17.09
CA ILE A 355 17.71 14.64 -16.90
C ILE A 355 16.92 15.93 -16.66
N LYS A 356 15.84 16.17 -17.42
CA LYS A 356 14.96 17.33 -17.18
C LYS A 356 14.40 17.37 -15.76
N GLU A 357 14.05 16.19 -15.20
CA GLU A 357 13.47 16.11 -13.85
C GLU A 357 14.51 16.20 -12.72
N ILE A 358 15.81 16.06 -13.02
CA ILE A 358 16.89 16.26 -12.05
C ILE A 358 17.14 17.76 -11.81
N PHE A 359 16.90 18.58 -12.82
CA PHE A 359 17.16 20.03 -12.80
C PHE A 359 15.92 20.87 -12.45
N ASN A 360 14.73 20.27 -12.35
CA ASN A 360 13.49 20.85 -11.82
C ASN A 360 13.27 20.43 -10.35
#